data_e82c852e578181ef28807f0f02d3f058
#
_entry.id   e82c852e578181ef28807f0f02d3f058
#
_cell.length_a   1.000
_cell.length_b   1.000
_cell.length_c   1.000
_cell.angle_alpha   90.00
_cell.angle_beta   90.00
_cell.angle_gamma   90.00
#
_symmetry.space_group_name_H-M   'P 1'
#
loop_
_entity.id
_entity.type
_entity.pdbx_description
1 polymer ?
#
loop_
_entity_poly.entity_id
_entity_poly.type
_entity_poly.pdbx_seq_one_letter_code
_entity_poly.pdbx_strand_id
1 'polypeptide(L)'
;RSWLRFHGGHVIVCGLGRKGSRLVEELHKEGKRVVVIEPDEHNPGLSRCRALKVVVIPARSDDVWALNRAFVDRADTLIATAGDDSVNIETAVLAHDLAKYRSKGVLRCVAHLTDPALQQILKAHPFFSDEADPFELELVNFYEAGARVVTEQARLPGPGRSIRNSEASR
;
A
#
# COMPACT_ATOMS: atom_id res chain seq x y z
N ARG A 1 7.48 -5.73 -20.25
CA ARG A 1 8.26 -6.40 -19.16
C ARG A 1 9.76 -6.08 -19.21
N SER A 2 10.32 -5.75 -20.36
CA SER A 2 11.76 -5.46 -20.52
C SER A 2 12.23 -4.23 -19.73
N TRP A 3 11.41 -3.20 -19.61
CA TRP A 3 11.76 -1.96 -18.94
C TRP A 3 11.97 -2.12 -17.41
N LEU A 4 11.28 -3.08 -16.76
CA LEU A 4 11.47 -3.39 -15.34
C LEU A 4 12.92 -3.78 -15.02
N ARG A 5 13.57 -4.50 -15.93
CA ARG A 5 14.95 -4.94 -15.74
C ARG A 5 15.98 -3.81 -15.82
N PHE A 6 15.68 -2.74 -16.55
CA PHE A 6 16.68 -1.72 -16.90
C PHE A 6 16.48 -0.37 -16.21
N HIS A 7 15.24 -0.03 -15.79
CA HIS A 7 14.93 1.34 -15.38
C HIS A 7 14.56 1.49 -13.89
N GLY A 8 14.11 0.44 -13.18
CA GLY A 8 13.68 0.58 -11.79
C GLY A 8 12.66 1.71 -11.57
N GLY A 9 12.50 2.16 -10.34
CA GLY A 9 11.71 3.36 -10.03
C GLY A 9 10.22 3.22 -10.32
N HIS A 10 9.64 2.03 -10.13
CA HIS A 10 8.22 1.73 -10.34
C HIS A 10 7.52 1.49 -9.01
N VAL A 11 6.19 1.48 -9.06
CA VAL A 11 5.34 1.18 -7.90
C VAL A 11 4.77 -0.22 -8.06
N ILE A 12 4.88 -1.04 -7.02
CA ILE A 12 4.25 -2.36 -6.94
C ILE A 12 2.97 -2.22 -6.10
N VAL A 13 1.84 -2.67 -6.64
CA VAL A 13 0.56 -2.73 -5.93
C VAL A 13 0.19 -4.20 -5.74
N CYS A 14 0.10 -4.63 -4.48
CA CYS A 14 -0.24 -5.99 -4.09
C CYS A 14 -1.72 -6.04 -3.68
N GLY A 15 -2.50 -6.83 -4.46
CA GLY A 15 -3.95 -6.93 -4.33
C GLY A 15 -4.69 -5.91 -5.21
N LEU A 16 -5.65 -6.43 -5.99
CA LEU A 16 -6.46 -5.64 -6.94
C LEU A 16 -7.94 -5.55 -6.51
N GLY A 17 -8.18 -5.55 -5.20
CA GLY A 17 -9.47 -5.22 -4.62
C GLY A 17 -9.86 -3.75 -4.89
N ARG A 18 -10.94 -3.27 -4.27
CA ARG A 18 -11.41 -1.88 -4.45
C ARG A 18 -10.33 -0.83 -4.21
N LYS A 19 -9.50 -1.02 -3.17
CA LYS A 19 -8.39 -0.10 -2.83
C LYS A 19 -7.28 -0.16 -3.90
N GLY A 20 -6.79 -1.36 -4.20
CA GLY A 20 -5.72 -1.55 -5.17
C GLY A 20 -6.09 -1.09 -6.56
N SER A 21 -7.29 -1.40 -7.04
CA SER A 21 -7.77 -0.94 -8.35
C SER A 21 -7.78 0.59 -8.44
N ARG A 22 -8.25 1.27 -7.39
CA ARG A 22 -8.25 2.74 -7.34
C ARG A 22 -6.84 3.32 -7.34
N LEU A 23 -5.94 2.75 -6.55
CA LEU A 23 -4.54 3.15 -6.51
C LEU A 23 -3.86 3.00 -7.88
N VAL A 24 -4.07 1.89 -8.57
CA VAL A 24 -3.53 1.67 -9.92
C VAL A 24 -3.97 2.76 -10.88
N GLU A 25 -5.25 3.14 -10.86
CA GLU A 25 -5.77 4.21 -11.72
C GLU A 25 -5.14 5.56 -11.41
N GLU A 26 -5.07 5.95 -10.14
CA GLU A 26 -4.49 7.25 -9.74
C GLU A 26 -3.00 7.31 -10.04
N LEU A 27 -2.23 6.27 -9.69
CA LEU A 27 -0.81 6.19 -10.00
C LEU A 27 -0.54 6.25 -11.51
N HIS A 28 -1.40 5.60 -12.31
CA HIS A 28 -1.27 5.66 -13.77
C HIS A 28 -1.53 7.07 -14.32
N LYS A 29 -2.55 7.77 -13.78
CA LYS A 29 -2.84 9.18 -14.14
C LYS A 29 -1.67 10.11 -13.82
N GLU A 30 -0.95 9.83 -12.72
CA GLU A 30 0.26 10.55 -12.34
C GLU A 30 1.49 10.18 -13.18
N GLY A 31 1.33 9.33 -14.18
CA GLY A 31 2.43 8.87 -15.04
C GLY A 31 3.38 7.88 -14.37
N LYS A 32 3.01 7.31 -13.23
CA LYS A 32 3.81 6.30 -12.53
C LYS A 32 3.77 4.97 -13.29
N ARG A 33 4.90 4.29 -13.32
CA ARG A 33 4.99 2.92 -13.82
C ARG A 33 4.52 1.97 -12.73
N VAL A 34 3.49 1.19 -13.01
CA VAL A 34 2.85 0.31 -12.03
C VAL A 34 3.02 -1.15 -12.43
N VAL A 35 3.29 -1.99 -11.44
CA VAL A 35 3.22 -3.46 -11.51
C VAL A 35 2.20 -3.91 -10.47
N VAL A 36 1.32 -4.82 -10.85
CA VAL A 36 0.30 -5.38 -9.95
C VAL A 36 0.66 -6.84 -9.66
N ILE A 37 0.49 -7.26 -8.41
CA ILE A 37 0.51 -8.67 -8.00
C ILE A 37 -0.90 -9.01 -7.53
N GLU A 38 -1.59 -9.92 -8.23
CA GLU A 38 -2.98 -10.31 -7.95
C GLU A 38 -3.15 -11.80 -8.26
N PRO A 39 -3.55 -12.64 -7.27
CA PRO A 39 -3.68 -14.08 -7.47
C PRO A 39 -4.95 -14.48 -8.23
N ASP A 40 -6.03 -13.70 -8.15
CA ASP A 40 -7.30 -14.06 -8.79
C ASP A 40 -7.29 -13.67 -10.27
N GLU A 41 -7.17 -14.67 -11.14
CA GLU A 41 -7.20 -14.49 -12.60
C GLU A 41 -8.56 -14.00 -13.13
N HIS A 42 -9.62 -14.07 -12.31
CA HIS A 42 -10.96 -13.58 -12.63
C HIS A 42 -11.27 -12.23 -12.00
N ASN A 43 -10.31 -11.62 -11.31
CA ASN A 43 -10.52 -10.34 -10.67
C ASN A 43 -11.01 -9.27 -11.67
N PRO A 44 -12.15 -8.60 -11.40
CA PRO A 44 -12.74 -7.63 -12.33
C PRO A 44 -11.82 -6.45 -12.64
N GLY A 45 -10.89 -6.10 -11.75
CA GLY A 45 -9.90 -5.04 -11.95
C GLY A 45 -8.88 -5.34 -13.07
N LEU A 46 -8.71 -6.60 -13.45
CA LEU A 46 -7.75 -7.00 -14.49
C LEU A 46 -8.07 -6.40 -15.86
N SER A 47 -9.34 -6.23 -16.19
CA SER A 47 -9.76 -5.58 -17.43
C SER A 47 -9.23 -4.16 -17.53
N ARG A 48 -9.27 -3.43 -16.42
CA ARG A 48 -8.73 -2.07 -16.31
C ARG A 48 -7.20 -2.05 -16.44
N CYS A 49 -6.51 -2.96 -15.77
CA CYS A 49 -5.06 -3.10 -15.89
C CYS A 49 -4.64 -3.34 -17.34
N ARG A 50 -5.37 -4.19 -18.07
CA ARG A 50 -5.12 -4.45 -19.50
C ARG A 50 -5.29 -3.20 -20.34
N ALA A 51 -6.39 -2.44 -20.13
CA ALA A 51 -6.65 -1.18 -20.84
C ALA A 51 -5.56 -0.14 -20.59
N LEU A 52 -5.04 -0.05 -19.37
CA LEU A 52 -3.95 0.84 -18.98
C LEU A 52 -2.54 0.29 -19.33
N LYS A 53 -2.44 -0.92 -19.90
CA LYS A 53 -1.19 -1.61 -20.18
C LYS A 53 -0.30 -1.83 -18.94
N VAL A 54 -0.91 -1.93 -17.78
CA VAL A 54 -0.24 -2.25 -16.51
C VAL A 54 0.19 -3.72 -16.52
N VAL A 55 1.41 -3.98 -16.05
CA VAL A 55 1.91 -5.35 -15.91
C VAL A 55 1.25 -6.01 -14.70
N VAL A 56 0.68 -7.19 -14.90
CA VAL A 56 0.09 -7.99 -13.83
C VAL A 56 0.87 -9.30 -13.68
N ILE A 57 1.16 -9.67 -12.45
CA ILE A 57 1.76 -10.93 -12.05
C ILE A 57 0.67 -11.75 -11.35
N PRO A 58 0.22 -12.87 -11.93
CA PRO A 58 -0.83 -13.71 -11.34
C PRO A 58 -0.23 -14.60 -10.24
N ALA A 59 -0.12 -14.06 -9.02
CA ALA A 59 0.45 -14.73 -7.86
C ALA A 59 0.00 -14.05 -6.56
N ARG A 60 0.23 -14.70 -5.42
CA ARG A 60 0.11 -14.09 -4.11
C ARG A 60 1.29 -13.15 -3.84
N SER A 61 1.06 -12.07 -3.12
CA SER A 61 2.12 -11.08 -2.80
C SER A 61 3.02 -11.53 -1.64
N ASP A 62 2.56 -12.46 -0.83
CA ASP A 62 3.32 -13.17 0.22
C ASP A 62 4.15 -14.33 -0.34
N ASP A 63 4.55 -14.23 -1.62
CA ASP A 63 5.44 -15.17 -2.30
C ASP A 63 6.69 -14.45 -2.79
N VAL A 64 7.86 -14.91 -2.34
CA VAL A 64 9.17 -14.40 -2.75
C VAL A 64 9.35 -14.39 -4.27
N TRP A 65 8.84 -15.42 -4.96
CA TRP A 65 8.90 -15.49 -6.42
C TRP A 65 8.15 -14.33 -7.08
N ALA A 66 6.95 -13.99 -6.55
CA ALA A 66 6.15 -12.90 -7.09
C ALA A 66 6.84 -11.54 -6.91
N LEU A 67 7.41 -11.28 -5.73
CA LEU A 67 8.15 -10.06 -5.42
C LEU A 67 9.42 -9.93 -6.28
N ASN A 68 10.16 -11.01 -6.46
CA ASN A 68 11.31 -11.02 -7.36
C ASN A 68 10.91 -10.78 -8.81
N ARG A 69 9.79 -11.36 -9.25
CA ARG A 69 9.25 -11.14 -10.61
C ARG A 69 8.77 -9.70 -10.82
N ALA A 70 8.34 -9.04 -9.74
CA ALA A 70 8.00 -7.62 -9.73
C ALA A 70 9.23 -6.71 -9.64
N PHE A 71 10.44 -7.24 -9.48
CA PHE A 71 11.69 -6.51 -9.28
C PHE A 71 11.60 -5.56 -8.08
N VAL A 72 11.20 -6.09 -6.93
CA VAL A 72 11.08 -5.34 -5.67
C VAL A 72 12.39 -4.68 -5.25
N ASP A 73 13.53 -5.31 -5.57
CA ASP A 73 14.87 -4.77 -5.37
C ASP A 73 15.15 -3.46 -6.11
N ARG A 74 14.30 -3.08 -7.06
CA ARG A 74 14.42 -1.89 -7.92
C ARG A 74 13.20 -0.98 -7.90
N ALA A 75 12.14 -1.37 -7.21
CA ALA A 75 10.95 -0.56 -7.05
C ALA A 75 11.21 0.63 -6.12
N ASP A 76 10.58 1.76 -6.35
CA ASP A 76 10.60 2.89 -5.41
C ASP A 76 9.63 2.67 -4.26
N THR A 77 8.48 2.08 -4.57
CA THR A 77 7.40 1.89 -3.59
C THR A 77 6.72 0.54 -3.79
N LEU A 78 6.39 -0.11 -2.69
CA LEU A 78 5.49 -1.27 -2.64
C LEU A 78 4.30 -0.91 -1.78
N ILE A 79 3.07 -1.18 -2.27
CA ILE A 79 1.82 -0.91 -1.56
C ILE A 79 1.07 -2.22 -1.39
N ALA A 80 1.02 -2.74 -0.17
CA ALA A 80 0.32 -3.96 0.18
C ALA A 80 -1.13 -3.65 0.59
N THR A 81 -2.11 -4.07 -0.22
CA THR A 81 -3.54 -3.76 -0.07
C THR A 81 -4.44 -4.99 -0.19
N ALA A 82 -3.91 -6.17 0.04
CA ALA A 82 -4.71 -7.40 0.10
C ALA A 82 -5.84 -7.27 1.14
N GLY A 83 -6.86 -8.10 1.02
CA GLY A 83 -8.00 -8.09 1.93
C GLY A 83 -7.69 -8.62 3.33
N ASP A 84 -6.53 -9.20 3.54
CA ASP A 84 -6.08 -9.85 4.77
C ASP A 84 -4.84 -9.14 5.31
N ASP A 85 -4.90 -8.70 6.58
CA ASP A 85 -3.79 -8.01 7.25
C ASP A 85 -2.55 -8.90 7.36
N SER A 86 -2.71 -10.22 7.55
CA SER A 86 -1.58 -11.16 7.63
C SER A 86 -0.80 -11.23 6.33
N VAL A 87 -1.50 -11.26 5.19
CA VAL A 87 -0.88 -11.23 3.86
C VAL A 87 -0.11 -9.92 3.63
N ASN A 88 -0.67 -8.79 4.07
CA ASN A 88 0.00 -7.49 3.93
C ASN A 88 1.27 -7.39 4.78
N ILE A 89 1.24 -7.96 6.01
CA ILE A 89 2.41 -8.02 6.88
C ILE A 89 3.48 -8.94 6.30
N GLU A 90 3.10 -10.14 5.88
CA GLU A 90 4.04 -11.10 5.29
C GLU A 90 4.69 -10.55 4.02
N THR A 91 3.90 -9.87 3.17
CA THR A 91 4.41 -9.14 2.02
C THR A 91 5.45 -8.09 2.42
N ALA A 92 5.20 -7.32 3.49
CA ALA A 92 6.14 -6.30 3.98
C ALA A 92 7.43 -6.92 4.54
N VAL A 93 7.33 -8.02 5.29
CA VAL A 93 8.49 -8.77 5.81
C VAL A 93 9.36 -9.30 4.67
N LEU A 94 8.76 -9.94 3.68
CA LEU A 94 9.49 -10.45 2.51
C LEU A 94 10.10 -9.33 1.67
N ALA A 95 9.39 -8.21 1.52
CA ALA A 95 9.90 -7.04 0.81
C ALA A 95 11.11 -6.42 1.54
N HIS A 96 11.08 -6.35 2.88
CA HIS A 96 12.21 -5.93 3.70
C HIS A 96 13.43 -6.84 3.46
N ASP A 97 13.26 -8.16 3.52
CA ASP A 97 14.37 -9.10 3.30
C ASP A 97 14.96 -8.98 1.88
N LEU A 98 14.12 -8.74 0.88
CA LEU A 98 14.56 -8.55 -0.50
C LEU A 98 15.18 -7.16 -0.73
N ALA A 99 14.80 -6.15 0.07
CA ALA A 99 15.38 -4.82 -0.01
C ALA A 99 16.88 -4.80 0.30
N LYS A 100 17.38 -5.73 1.09
CA LYS A 100 18.82 -5.90 1.39
C LYS A 100 19.68 -6.09 0.14
N TYR A 101 19.09 -6.56 -0.96
CA TYR A 101 19.80 -6.76 -2.24
C TYR A 101 19.73 -5.54 -3.18
N ARG A 102 19.20 -4.42 -2.69
CA ARG A 102 19.13 -3.19 -3.48
C ARG A 102 20.53 -2.62 -3.70
N SER A 103 20.77 -2.18 -4.91
CA SER A 103 22.04 -1.51 -5.25
C SER A 103 22.04 -0.02 -4.89
N LYS A 104 20.86 0.60 -4.71
CA LYS A 104 20.72 2.02 -4.37
C LYS A 104 19.29 2.36 -3.92
N GLY A 105 19.19 3.43 -3.14
CA GLY A 105 17.93 4.01 -2.68
C GLY A 105 17.23 3.14 -1.63
N VAL A 106 16.12 3.64 -1.14
CA VAL A 106 15.27 3.02 -0.11
C VAL A 106 14.00 2.48 -0.78
N LEU A 107 13.54 1.30 -0.40
CA LEU A 107 12.21 0.80 -0.75
C LEU A 107 11.20 1.32 0.26
N ARG A 108 10.28 2.16 -0.17
CA ARG A 108 9.15 2.57 0.66
C ARG A 108 8.05 1.53 0.58
N CYS A 109 7.73 0.88 1.69
CA CYS A 109 6.64 -0.07 1.81
C CYS A 109 5.47 0.56 2.57
N VAL A 110 4.29 0.58 1.95
CA VAL A 110 3.04 1.02 2.57
C VAL A 110 2.17 -0.20 2.74
N ALA A 111 1.92 -0.64 3.97
CA ALA A 111 1.07 -1.80 4.26
C ALA A 111 -0.26 -1.37 4.91
N HIS A 112 -1.36 -1.79 4.27
CA HIS A 112 -2.69 -1.58 4.81
C HIS A 112 -2.98 -2.58 5.93
N LEU A 113 -3.29 -2.06 7.11
CA LEU A 113 -3.75 -2.86 8.23
C LEU A 113 -5.04 -2.27 8.80
N THR A 114 -5.98 -3.15 9.12
CA THR A 114 -7.26 -2.78 9.72
C THR A 114 -7.25 -2.88 11.24
N ASP A 115 -6.41 -3.74 11.81
CA ASP A 115 -6.29 -3.94 13.25
C ASP A 115 -5.35 -2.89 13.90
N PRO A 116 -5.88 -1.96 14.75
CA PRO A 116 -5.07 -0.95 15.40
C PRO A 116 -4.08 -1.52 16.43
N ALA A 117 -4.43 -2.62 17.10
CA ALA A 117 -3.55 -3.26 18.08
C ALA A 117 -2.33 -3.84 17.39
N LEU A 118 -2.54 -4.50 16.25
CA LEU A 118 -1.48 -5.04 15.41
C LEU A 118 -0.57 -3.95 14.85
N GLN A 119 -1.15 -2.81 14.42
CA GLN A 119 -0.36 -1.65 13.99
C GLN A 119 0.55 -1.12 15.11
N GLN A 120 0.07 -1.04 16.35
CA GLN A 120 0.87 -0.58 17.50
C GLN A 120 2.03 -1.54 17.79
N ILE A 121 1.77 -2.84 17.78
CA ILE A 121 2.79 -3.87 18.01
C ILE A 121 3.90 -3.78 16.95
N LEU A 122 3.52 -3.68 15.68
CA LEU A 122 4.49 -3.64 14.58
C LEU A 122 5.30 -2.34 14.56
N LYS A 123 4.68 -1.18 14.88
CA LYS A 123 5.40 0.10 15.00
C LYS A 123 6.45 0.09 16.10
N ALA A 124 6.21 -0.66 17.17
CA ALA A 124 7.14 -0.79 18.30
C ALA A 124 8.23 -1.85 18.05
N HIS A 125 8.12 -2.64 16.98
CA HIS A 125 9.03 -3.76 16.74
C HIS A 125 10.33 -3.28 16.09
N PRO A 126 11.51 -3.58 16.65
CA PRO A 126 12.81 -3.11 16.14
C PRO A 126 13.12 -3.53 14.71
N PHE A 127 12.51 -4.60 14.22
CA PHE A 127 12.73 -5.16 12.89
C PHE A 127 12.52 -4.14 11.74
N PHE A 128 11.67 -3.14 11.95
CA PHE A 128 11.36 -2.12 10.94
C PHE A 128 11.90 -0.72 11.26
N SER A 129 12.75 -0.59 12.29
CA SER A 129 13.20 0.71 12.82
C SER A 129 14.69 0.99 12.62
N ASP A 130 15.42 0.16 11.85
CA ASP A 130 16.83 0.40 11.58
C ASP A 130 16.99 1.49 10.50
N GLU A 131 17.50 2.66 10.89
CA GLU A 131 17.73 3.79 9.99
C GLU A 131 18.78 3.51 8.89
N ALA A 132 19.60 2.47 9.06
CA ALA A 132 20.59 2.05 8.07
C ALA A 132 20.01 1.11 6.99
N ASP A 133 18.77 0.65 7.18
CA ASP A 133 18.14 -0.32 6.28
C ASP A 133 17.65 0.36 4.99
N PRO A 134 17.87 -0.20 3.81
CA PRO A 134 17.30 0.30 2.56
C PRO A 134 15.80 0.05 2.43
N PHE A 135 15.06 0.11 3.55
CA PHE A 135 13.64 -0.17 3.66
C PHE A 135 12.95 0.75 4.67
N GLU A 136 11.83 1.33 4.26
CA GLU A 136 10.96 2.12 5.13
C GLU A 136 9.56 1.51 5.14
N LEU A 137 8.99 1.25 6.33
CA LEU A 137 7.62 0.76 6.49
C LEU A 137 6.68 1.83 7.01
N GLU A 138 5.60 2.05 6.28
CA GLU A 138 4.45 2.86 6.70
C GLU A 138 3.22 1.96 6.86
N LEU A 139 2.63 1.94 8.05
CA LEU A 139 1.40 1.20 8.34
C LEU A 139 0.21 2.14 8.28
N VAL A 140 -0.73 1.87 7.39
CA VAL A 140 -1.87 2.75 7.11
C VAL A 140 -3.18 1.97 7.17
N ASN A 141 -4.18 2.53 7.85
CA ASN A 141 -5.57 2.11 7.67
C ASN A 141 -6.24 3.01 6.63
N PHE A 142 -6.38 2.54 5.40
CA PHE A 142 -6.98 3.33 4.31
C PHE A 142 -8.44 3.71 4.57
N TYR A 143 -9.16 2.97 5.40
CA TYR A 143 -10.54 3.33 5.76
C TYR A 143 -10.57 4.54 6.69
N GLU A 144 -9.70 4.57 7.70
CA GLU A 144 -9.58 5.70 8.62
C GLU A 144 -9.01 6.94 7.93
N ALA A 145 -7.99 6.77 7.09
CA ALA A 145 -7.41 7.85 6.31
C ALA A 145 -8.47 8.48 5.39
N GLY A 146 -9.25 7.67 4.69
CA GLY A 146 -10.35 8.13 3.84
C GLY A 146 -11.44 8.85 4.62
N ALA A 147 -11.86 8.31 5.77
CA ALA A 147 -12.86 8.93 6.63
C ALA A 147 -12.38 10.31 7.14
N ARG A 148 -11.10 10.41 7.53
CA ARG A 148 -10.50 11.68 7.99
C ARG A 148 -10.53 12.74 6.90
N VAL A 149 -10.12 12.41 5.67
CA VAL A 149 -10.16 13.33 4.53
C VAL A 149 -11.58 13.82 4.26
N VAL A 150 -12.58 12.93 4.26
CA VAL A 150 -13.98 13.30 4.05
C VAL A 150 -14.47 14.22 5.17
N THR A 151 -14.12 13.93 6.44
CA THR A 151 -14.53 14.76 7.58
C THR A 151 -13.91 16.15 7.52
N GLU A 152 -12.65 16.26 7.12
CA GLU A 152 -11.96 17.54 6.93
C GLU A 152 -12.56 18.36 5.78
N GLN A 153 -12.81 17.74 4.64
CA GLN A 153 -13.38 18.39 3.45
C GLN A 153 -14.84 18.82 3.66
N ALA A 154 -15.64 17.97 4.34
CA ALA A 154 -17.03 18.27 4.64
C ALA A 154 -17.21 19.27 5.78
N ARG A 155 -16.13 19.67 6.48
CA ARG A 155 -16.18 20.50 7.68
C ARG A 155 -17.17 19.98 8.74
N LEU A 156 -17.33 18.67 8.83
CA LEU A 156 -18.19 18.04 9.83
C LEU A 156 -17.58 18.23 11.22
N PRO A 157 -18.37 18.57 12.26
CA PRO A 157 -17.86 18.65 13.62
C PRO A 157 -17.35 17.28 14.06
N GLY A 158 -16.10 17.23 14.55
CA GLY A 158 -15.52 16.01 15.07
C GLY A 158 -16.32 15.48 16.28
N PRO A 159 -16.19 14.17 16.60
CA PRO A 159 -16.83 13.59 17.78
C PRO A 159 -16.28 14.29 19.02
N GLY A 160 -17.06 15.16 19.66
CA GLY A 160 -16.68 15.78 20.91
C GLY A 160 -17.03 17.25 21.13
N ARG A 161 -17.67 17.95 20.20
CA ARG A 161 -18.27 19.25 20.52
C ARG A 161 -19.75 19.06 20.85
N SER A 162 -20.03 18.84 22.13
CA SER A 162 -21.36 19.00 22.73
C SER A 162 -21.89 20.38 22.36
N ILE A 163 -23.02 20.42 21.68
CA ILE A 163 -23.81 21.63 21.53
C ILE A 163 -24.26 22.01 22.93
N ARG A 164 -23.62 22.98 23.55
CA ARG A 164 -24.20 23.62 24.73
C ARG A 164 -25.46 24.34 24.25
N ASN A 165 -26.59 23.78 24.61
CA ASN A 165 -27.87 24.50 24.54
C ASN A 165 -27.72 25.76 25.38
N SER A 166 -27.71 26.90 24.71
CA SER A 166 -27.95 28.19 25.34
C SER A 166 -29.42 28.33 25.57
N GLU A 167 -29.97 27.74 26.61
CA GLU A 167 -31.18 28.24 27.25
C GLU A 167 -30.73 29.20 28.34
N ALA A 168 -30.79 30.48 28.00
CA ALA A 168 -30.76 31.54 28.96
C ALA A 168 -31.96 32.44 28.74
N SER A 169 -32.81 32.51 29.76
CA SER A 169 -33.63 33.64 30.19
C SER A 169 -34.88 33.96 29.40
N ARG A 170 -36.04 33.55 29.92
CA ARG A 170 -36.98 34.51 30.54
C ARG A 170 -38.04 33.78 31.35
#